data_c4bd7374e92dd7acec17344dffe61db2
#
_entry.id   c4bd7374e92dd7acec17344dffe61db2
#
_cell.length_a   1.000
_cell.length_b   1.000
_cell.length_c   1.000
_cell.angle_alpha   90.00
_cell.angle_beta   90.00
_cell.angle_gamma   90.00
#
_symmetry.space_group_name_H-M   'P 1'
#
loop_
_entity.id
_entity.type
_entity.pdbx_description
1 polymer ?
#
loop_
_entity_poly.entity_id
_entity_poly.type
_entity_poly.pdbx_seq_one_letter_code
_entity_poly.pdbx_strand_id
1 'polypeptide(L)'
;IGKVEMVQITSRDPGAPPVSYIERSGGLFRDMTIHDFDMGRWLLGEEVTAVVATGSVLTDPAIGAAGDIDSATVILVTASGRQCVISNSRRATYGYDQRIEVLGEKGAVFAENTHEAAVQVATAEGFARPPILNFFMERYAAAYAAEIAAFIDALSKGAEPPTTGEDGLMALALADAAMKSLAEGRVVRLSEILI
;
A
#
# COMPACT_ATOMS: atom_id res chain seq x y z
N ILE A 1 -8.52 -17.88 8.96
CA ILE A 1 -9.71 -17.07 8.62
C ILE A 1 -10.53 -17.65 7.46
N GLY A 2 -10.14 -18.80 6.93
CA GLY A 2 -10.79 -19.38 5.77
C GLY A 2 -10.41 -18.70 4.47
N LYS A 3 -11.31 -18.74 3.48
CA LYS A 3 -11.09 -18.10 2.18
C LYS A 3 -11.12 -16.57 2.33
N VAL A 4 -10.10 -15.89 1.80
CA VAL A 4 -10.06 -14.41 1.78
C VAL A 4 -11.16 -13.87 0.86
N GLU A 5 -11.85 -12.83 1.31
CA GLU A 5 -12.95 -12.18 0.60
C GLU A 5 -12.62 -10.71 0.29
N MET A 6 -12.15 -9.98 1.30
CA MET A 6 -11.83 -8.55 1.19
C MET A 6 -10.53 -8.22 1.89
N VAL A 7 -9.79 -7.25 1.32
CA VAL A 7 -8.59 -6.65 1.90
C VAL A 7 -8.79 -5.15 1.96
N GLN A 8 -8.39 -4.52 3.06
CA GLN A 8 -8.35 -3.07 3.19
C GLN A 8 -6.95 -2.63 3.62
N ILE A 9 -6.35 -1.71 2.88
CA ILE A 9 -5.03 -1.15 3.14
C ILE A 9 -5.15 0.35 3.35
N THR A 10 -4.61 0.84 4.46
CA THR A 10 -4.41 2.26 4.71
C THR A 10 -2.91 2.51 4.73
N SER A 11 -2.42 3.38 3.85
CA SER A 11 -1.01 3.75 3.76
C SER A 11 -0.91 5.27 3.64
N ARG A 12 -0.37 5.93 4.67
CA ARG A 12 -0.29 7.39 4.75
C ARG A 12 1.05 7.82 5.31
N ASP A 13 1.70 8.72 4.60
CA ASP A 13 2.96 9.32 5.03
C ASP A 13 2.75 10.44 6.05
N PRO A 14 3.65 10.67 6.99
CA PRO A 14 3.55 11.78 7.94
C PRO A 14 3.67 13.15 7.27
N GLY A 15 4.26 13.22 6.09
CA GLY A 15 4.40 14.40 5.25
C GLY A 15 4.87 14.07 3.85
N ALA A 16 4.54 14.93 2.89
CA ALA A 16 4.95 14.76 1.51
C ALA A 16 6.49 14.94 1.34
N PRO A 17 7.11 14.19 0.42
CA PRO A 17 8.49 14.44 0.03
C PRO A 17 8.61 15.79 -0.70
N PRO A 18 9.84 16.32 -0.87
CA PRO A 18 10.06 17.56 -1.62
C PRO A 18 9.51 17.46 -3.06
N VAL A 19 9.00 18.57 -3.62
CA VAL A 19 8.47 18.62 -5.00
C VAL A 19 9.48 18.13 -6.03
N SER A 20 10.77 18.46 -5.87
CA SER A 20 11.84 17.97 -6.74
C SER A 20 12.03 16.46 -6.75
N TYR A 21 11.57 15.75 -5.72
CA TYR A 21 11.48 14.30 -5.70
C TYR A 21 10.22 13.83 -6.46
N ILE A 22 9.07 14.43 -6.19
CA ILE A 22 7.77 14.09 -6.82
C ILE A 22 7.87 14.15 -8.34
N GLU A 23 8.49 15.22 -8.90
CA GLU A 23 8.71 15.39 -10.35
C GLU A 23 9.45 14.23 -11.03
N ARG A 24 10.15 13.39 -10.26
CA ARG A 24 10.98 12.27 -10.75
C ARG A 24 10.56 10.91 -10.21
N SER A 25 9.64 10.87 -9.26
CA SER A 25 9.22 9.63 -8.60
C SER A 25 8.32 8.73 -9.47
N GLY A 26 7.72 9.29 -10.50
CA GLY A 26 6.70 8.62 -11.32
C GLY A 26 5.27 8.79 -10.82
N GLY A 27 5.07 9.64 -9.79
CA GLY A 27 3.77 9.98 -9.19
C GLY A 27 3.33 9.02 -8.10
N LEU A 28 2.25 9.38 -7.41
CA LEU A 28 1.76 8.69 -6.22
C LEU A 28 1.63 7.17 -6.41
N PHE A 29 1.08 6.72 -7.55
CA PHE A 29 0.82 5.30 -7.79
C PHE A 29 2.09 4.47 -8.00
N ARG A 30 3.14 5.03 -8.63
CA ARG A 30 4.40 4.34 -8.88
C ARG A 30 5.42 4.51 -7.75
N ASP A 31 5.24 5.50 -6.89
CA ASP A 31 6.16 5.82 -5.79
C ASP A 31 5.68 5.25 -4.44
N MET A 32 4.40 5.43 -4.14
CA MET A 32 3.82 5.06 -2.84
C MET A 32 2.90 3.84 -2.95
N THR A 33 1.85 3.93 -3.77
CA THR A 33 0.82 2.88 -3.85
C THR A 33 1.34 1.57 -4.43
N ILE A 34 2.47 1.58 -5.15
CA ILE A 34 3.07 0.37 -5.73
C ILE A 34 3.32 -0.72 -4.67
N HIS A 35 3.69 -0.34 -3.46
CA HIS A 35 3.89 -1.26 -2.34
C HIS A 35 2.57 -1.87 -1.87
N ASP A 36 1.50 -1.09 -1.89
CA ASP A 36 0.15 -1.55 -1.54
C ASP A 36 -0.44 -2.45 -2.64
N PHE A 37 -0.09 -2.22 -3.90
CA PHE A 37 -0.49 -3.08 -5.02
C PHE A 37 0.12 -4.47 -4.90
N ASP A 38 1.40 -4.57 -4.61
CA ASP A 38 2.07 -5.84 -4.37
C ASP A 38 1.47 -6.57 -3.16
N MET A 39 1.33 -5.88 -2.05
CA MET A 39 0.72 -6.42 -0.82
C MET A 39 -0.73 -6.86 -1.05
N GLY A 40 -1.53 -6.04 -1.72
CA GLY A 40 -2.93 -6.35 -2.02
C GLY A 40 -3.07 -7.59 -2.90
N ARG A 41 -2.26 -7.71 -3.95
CA ARG A 41 -2.20 -8.88 -4.83
C ARG A 41 -1.83 -10.14 -4.04
N TRP A 42 -0.79 -10.07 -3.21
CA TRP A 42 -0.34 -11.19 -2.39
C TRP A 42 -1.42 -11.63 -1.39
N LEU A 43 -2.06 -10.71 -0.68
CA LEU A 43 -3.10 -11.00 0.31
C LEU A 43 -4.38 -11.57 -0.31
N LEU A 44 -4.77 -11.08 -1.49
CA LEU A 44 -5.92 -11.62 -2.22
C LEU A 44 -5.70 -13.09 -2.64
N GLY A 45 -4.43 -13.49 -2.86
CA GLY A 45 -4.06 -14.84 -3.29
C GLY A 45 -4.66 -15.23 -4.64
N GLU A 46 -4.97 -14.24 -5.47
CA GLU A 46 -5.53 -14.37 -6.81
C GLU A 46 -5.16 -13.14 -7.64
N GLU A 47 -4.90 -13.31 -8.93
CA GLU A 47 -4.53 -12.21 -9.81
C GLU A 47 -5.63 -11.17 -9.95
N VAL A 48 -5.22 -9.90 -9.92
CA VAL A 48 -6.10 -8.76 -10.13
C VAL A 48 -6.44 -8.66 -11.62
N THR A 49 -7.72 -8.50 -11.94
CA THR A 49 -8.22 -8.39 -13.31
C THR A 49 -8.70 -6.99 -13.68
N ALA A 50 -9.03 -6.17 -12.66
CA ALA A 50 -9.55 -4.82 -12.88
C ALA A 50 -9.13 -3.87 -11.75
N VAL A 51 -8.94 -2.61 -12.11
CA VAL A 51 -8.56 -1.51 -11.20
C VAL A 51 -9.51 -0.33 -11.39
N VAL A 52 -9.93 0.26 -10.26
CA VAL A 52 -10.63 1.54 -10.22
C VAL A 52 -9.83 2.47 -9.31
N ALA A 53 -9.51 3.66 -9.79
CA ALA A 53 -8.78 4.65 -9.00
C ALA A 53 -9.44 6.03 -9.07
N THR A 54 -9.42 6.72 -7.94
CA THR A 54 -9.74 8.14 -7.84
C THR A 54 -8.64 8.82 -7.02
N GLY A 55 -8.37 10.10 -7.31
CA GLY A 55 -7.32 10.85 -6.63
C GLY A 55 -7.51 12.35 -6.76
N SER A 56 -6.89 13.08 -5.85
CA SER A 56 -7.02 14.52 -5.74
C SER A 56 -5.78 15.13 -5.11
N VAL A 57 -5.65 16.45 -5.24
CA VAL A 57 -4.67 17.29 -4.53
C VAL A 57 -5.38 17.91 -3.34
N LEU A 58 -5.18 17.36 -2.15
CA LEU A 58 -5.85 17.77 -0.91
C LEU A 58 -4.88 18.27 0.16
N THR A 59 -3.59 17.96 0.02
CA THR A 59 -2.61 18.25 1.07
C THR A 59 -1.67 19.41 0.72
N ASP A 60 -1.16 19.47 -0.52
CA ASP A 60 -0.25 20.52 -0.98
C ASP A 60 -0.49 20.86 -2.46
N PRO A 61 -0.94 22.09 -2.78
CA PRO A 61 -1.12 22.53 -4.17
C PRO A 61 0.14 22.43 -5.05
N ALA A 62 1.33 22.47 -4.46
CA ALA A 62 2.59 22.34 -5.21
C ALA A 62 2.74 20.95 -5.85
N ILE A 63 2.15 19.90 -5.25
CA ILE A 63 2.11 18.56 -5.82
C ILE A 63 1.27 18.56 -7.10
N GLY A 64 0.11 19.21 -7.05
CA GLY A 64 -0.74 19.38 -8.25
C GLY A 64 -0.06 20.19 -9.35
N ALA A 65 0.68 21.24 -8.98
CA ALA A 65 1.47 22.01 -9.94
C ALA A 65 2.59 21.20 -10.60
N ALA A 66 3.12 20.19 -9.92
CA ALA A 66 4.07 19.22 -10.44
C ALA A 66 3.41 18.10 -11.29
N GLY A 67 2.09 18.11 -11.45
CA GLY A 67 1.34 17.14 -12.26
C GLY A 67 1.01 15.82 -11.54
N ASP A 68 1.09 15.78 -10.22
CA ASP A 68 0.79 14.59 -9.40
C ASP A 68 -0.43 14.83 -8.47
N ILE A 69 -0.86 13.79 -7.80
CA ILE A 69 -1.86 13.79 -6.74
C ILE A 69 -1.20 13.46 -5.39
N ASP A 70 -1.87 13.79 -4.28
CA ASP A 70 -1.38 13.50 -2.93
C ASP A 70 -2.33 12.64 -2.09
N SER A 71 -3.49 12.36 -2.61
CA SER A 71 -4.52 11.56 -1.94
C SER A 71 -5.23 10.70 -2.97
N ALA A 72 -5.38 9.40 -2.70
CA ALA A 72 -6.01 8.45 -3.61
C ALA A 72 -6.80 7.37 -2.87
N THR A 73 -7.81 6.84 -3.57
CA THR A 73 -8.47 5.59 -3.23
C THR A 73 -8.46 4.70 -4.46
N VAL A 74 -8.04 3.44 -4.27
CA VAL A 74 -7.98 2.44 -5.34
C VAL A 74 -8.75 1.19 -4.92
N ILE A 75 -9.45 0.57 -5.86
CA ILE A 75 -10.09 -0.72 -5.69
C ILE A 75 -9.48 -1.68 -6.71
N LEU A 76 -8.93 -2.79 -6.22
CA LEU A 76 -8.48 -3.93 -7.01
C LEU A 76 -9.57 -5.00 -6.98
N VAL A 77 -9.85 -5.63 -8.11
CA VAL A 77 -10.87 -6.69 -8.23
C VAL A 77 -10.26 -7.89 -8.94
N THR A 78 -10.46 -9.10 -8.39
CA THR A 78 -10.02 -10.37 -9.00
C THR A 78 -11.12 -10.98 -9.87
N ALA A 79 -10.81 -12.05 -10.58
CA ALA A 79 -11.79 -12.77 -11.41
C ALA A 79 -12.92 -13.39 -10.58
N SER A 80 -12.62 -13.86 -9.36
CA SER A 80 -13.63 -14.43 -8.44
C SER A 80 -14.46 -13.36 -7.70
N GLY A 81 -14.13 -12.07 -7.88
CA GLY A 81 -14.82 -10.95 -7.24
C GLY A 81 -14.25 -10.55 -5.87
N ARG A 82 -13.10 -11.10 -5.42
CA ARG A 82 -12.41 -10.61 -4.24
C ARG A 82 -11.96 -9.17 -4.47
N GLN A 83 -11.90 -8.38 -3.43
CA GLN A 83 -11.62 -6.95 -3.53
C GLN A 83 -10.52 -6.53 -2.56
N CYS A 84 -9.66 -5.62 -3.01
CA CYS A 84 -8.77 -4.86 -2.13
C CYS A 84 -9.05 -3.37 -2.28
N VAL A 85 -9.30 -2.69 -1.16
CA VAL A 85 -9.46 -1.24 -1.10
C VAL A 85 -8.21 -0.63 -0.50
N ILE A 86 -7.59 0.31 -1.21
CA ILE A 86 -6.38 1.01 -0.80
C ILE A 86 -6.71 2.48 -0.61
N SER A 87 -6.30 3.07 0.52
CA SER A 87 -6.42 4.49 0.82
C SER A 87 -5.05 5.10 1.10
N ASN A 88 -4.62 6.01 0.24
CA ASN A 88 -3.33 6.68 0.34
C ASN A 88 -3.47 8.17 0.63
N SER A 89 -2.53 8.72 1.38
CA SER A 89 -2.34 10.16 1.53
C SER A 89 -0.89 10.49 1.85
N ARG A 90 -0.36 11.55 1.25
CA ARG A 90 0.97 12.08 1.59
C ARG A 90 0.96 12.95 2.85
N ARG A 91 -0.09 12.87 3.68
CA ARG A 91 -0.16 13.58 4.97
C ARG A 91 -0.99 12.83 6.01
N ALA A 92 -0.31 12.37 7.06
CA ALA A 92 -0.91 11.89 8.30
C ALA A 92 -0.19 12.56 9.48
N THR A 93 -0.78 13.62 10.03
CA THR A 93 -0.15 14.46 11.06
C THR A 93 0.16 13.72 12.37
N TYR A 94 -0.41 12.52 12.52
CA TYR A 94 -0.26 11.66 13.70
C TYR A 94 0.83 10.58 13.54
N GLY A 95 1.53 10.51 12.41
CA GLY A 95 2.64 9.58 12.18
C GLY A 95 2.50 8.75 10.89
N TYR A 96 3.38 7.77 10.71
CA TYR A 96 3.41 6.88 9.56
C TYR A 96 2.32 5.81 9.70
N ASP A 97 1.15 6.03 9.08
CA ASP A 97 -0.05 5.19 9.24
C ASP A 97 -0.09 4.07 8.21
N GLN A 98 0.21 2.85 8.65
CA GLN A 98 0.27 1.65 7.82
C GLN A 98 -0.56 0.54 8.46
N ARG A 99 -1.78 0.33 7.96
CA ARG A 99 -2.71 -0.66 8.50
C ARG A 99 -3.27 -1.54 7.41
N ILE A 100 -3.47 -2.82 7.74
CA ILE A 100 -4.07 -3.81 6.84
C ILE A 100 -5.15 -4.56 7.62
N GLU A 101 -6.29 -4.73 6.97
CA GLU A 101 -7.36 -5.63 7.40
C GLU A 101 -7.59 -6.68 6.30
N VAL A 102 -7.65 -7.95 6.68
CA VAL A 102 -8.01 -9.05 5.79
C VAL A 102 -9.23 -9.75 6.35
N LEU A 103 -10.35 -9.65 5.66
CA LEU A 103 -11.59 -10.35 5.96
C LEU A 103 -11.63 -11.67 5.20
N GLY A 104 -11.95 -12.74 5.91
CA GLY A 104 -12.19 -14.06 5.35
C GLY A 104 -13.48 -14.67 5.87
N GLU A 105 -13.86 -15.77 5.27
CA GLU A 105 -15.10 -16.53 5.54
C GLU A 105 -15.33 -16.85 7.03
N LYS A 106 -14.26 -17.01 7.82
CA LYS A 106 -14.30 -17.48 9.21
C LYS A 106 -13.72 -16.50 10.22
N GLY A 107 -13.32 -15.32 9.80
CA GLY A 107 -12.73 -14.33 10.67
C GLY A 107 -11.94 -13.25 9.92
N ALA A 108 -11.26 -12.39 10.66
CA ALA A 108 -10.42 -11.34 10.10
C ALA A 108 -9.05 -11.28 10.78
N VAL A 109 -8.06 -10.74 10.05
CA VAL A 109 -6.72 -10.41 10.55
C VAL A 109 -6.52 -8.92 10.44
N PHE A 110 -5.94 -8.31 11.47
CA PHE A 110 -5.62 -6.89 11.52
C PHE A 110 -4.14 -6.70 11.77
N ALA A 111 -3.46 -5.98 10.90
CA ALA A 111 -2.13 -5.44 11.13
C ALA A 111 -2.27 -3.95 11.44
N GLU A 112 -2.02 -3.58 12.68
CA GLU A 112 -2.18 -2.22 13.18
C GLU A 112 -0.86 -1.44 13.18
N ASN A 113 -0.96 -0.15 13.44
CA ASN A 113 0.20 0.72 13.61
C ASN A 113 1.04 0.30 14.82
N THR A 114 2.35 0.43 14.67
CA THR A 114 3.31 0.24 15.74
C THR A 114 3.52 1.56 16.46
N HIS A 115 3.34 1.59 17.78
CA HIS A 115 3.64 2.73 18.65
C HIS A 115 5.11 2.72 19.10
N GLU A 116 5.64 3.89 19.46
CA GLU A 116 6.99 4.03 20.00
C GLU A 116 7.24 3.21 21.27
N ALA A 117 6.18 2.95 22.04
CA ALA A 117 6.23 2.08 23.22
C ALA A 117 4.87 1.39 23.45
N ALA A 118 4.92 0.17 23.99
CA ALA A 118 3.75 -0.63 24.34
C ALA A 118 3.19 -0.25 25.72
N VAL A 119 2.92 1.05 25.93
CA VAL A 119 2.34 1.58 27.17
C VAL A 119 1.08 2.35 26.88
N GLN A 120 0.21 2.46 27.88
CA GLN A 120 -1.00 3.28 27.85
C GLN A 120 -1.14 3.99 29.18
N VAL A 121 -1.46 5.29 29.16
CA VAL A 121 -1.77 6.09 30.32
C VAL A 121 -3.27 6.21 30.46
N ALA A 122 -3.82 5.86 31.61
CA ALA A 122 -5.25 6.04 31.93
C ALA A 122 -5.38 7.08 33.05
N THR A 123 -6.21 8.11 32.82
CA THR A 123 -6.53 9.16 33.78
C THR A 123 -8.03 9.40 33.80
N ALA A 124 -8.50 10.31 34.66
CA ALA A 124 -9.90 10.74 34.63
C ALA A 124 -10.31 11.41 33.28
N GLU A 125 -9.34 11.88 32.50
CA GLU A 125 -9.55 12.53 31.19
C GLU A 125 -9.64 11.51 30.05
N GLY A 126 -9.30 10.22 30.29
CA GLY A 126 -9.36 9.15 29.29
C GLY A 126 -8.05 8.36 29.18
N PHE A 127 -7.87 7.77 28.01
CA PHE A 127 -6.73 6.93 27.66
C PHE A 127 -5.84 7.64 26.65
N ALA A 128 -4.52 7.63 26.87
CA ALA A 128 -3.52 8.12 25.93
C ALA A 128 -2.47 7.04 25.65
N ARG A 129 -2.02 6.97 24.42
CA ARG A 129 -0.91 6.11 23.97
C ARG A 129 0.21 6.96 23.43
N PRO A 130 1.47 6.48 23.43
CA PRO A 130 2.56 7.11 22.70
C PRO A 130 2.22 7.27 21.21
N PRO A 131 2.84 8.22 20.49
CA PRO A 131 2.70 8.34 19.05
C PRO A 131 2.99 7.01 18.34
N ILE A 132 2.46 6.86 17.14
CA ILE A 132 2.89 5.79 16.24
C ILE A 132 4.27 6.16 15.67
N LEU A 133 5.02 5.13 15.23
CA LEU A 133 6.32 5.35 14.56
C LEU A 133 6.15 6.32 13.40
N ASN A 134 7.13 7.20 13.23
CA ASN A 134 7.00 8.32 12.28
C ASN A 134 7.76 8.10 10.95
N PHE A 135 8.52 7.01 10.84
CA PHE A 135 9.35 6.77 9.66
C PHE A 135 9.38 5.31 9.23
N PHE A 136 9.38 5.07 7.92
CA PHE A 136 9.32 3.73 7.36
C PHE A 136 10.52 2.85 7.74
N MET A 137 11.72 3.42 7.87
CA MET A 137 12.92 2.67 8.28
C MET A 137 12.77 2.05 9.68
N GLU A 138 12.09 2.74 10.59
CA GLU A 138 11.80 2.21 11.93
C GLU A 138 10.68 1.16 11.87
N ARG A 139 9.60 1.47 11.13
CA ARG A 139 8.43 0.61 10.99
C ARG A 139 8.76 -0.73 10.35
N TYR A 140 9.64 -0.74 9.36
CA TYR A 140 9.95 -1.91 8.55
C TYR A 140 11.34 -2.51 8.79
N ALA A 141 12.04 -2.14 9.85
CA ALA A 141 13.37 -2.67 10.15
C ALA A 141 13.41 -4.21 10.18
N ALA A 142 12.41 -4.84 10.82
CA ALA A 142 12.28 -6.30 10.84
C ALA A 142 11.94 -6.90 9.46
N ALA A 143 11.14 -6.20 8.66
CA ALA A 143 10.78 -6.66 7.31
C ALA A 143 11.99 -6.64 6.37
N TYR A 144 12.82 -5.59 6.39
CA TYR A 144 14.05 -5.53 5.62
C TYR A 144 15.04 -6.65 5.99
N ALA A 145 15.17 -6.94 7.29
CA ALA A 145 16.00 -8.05 7.73
C ALA A 145 15.46 -9.41 7.27
N ALA A 146 14.14 -9.60 7.33
CA ALA A 146 13.47 -10.83 6.89
C ALA A 146 13.58 -11.03 5.36
N GLU A 147 13.44 -9.96 4.58
CA GLU A 147 13.60 -9.98 3.12
C GLU A 147 14.99 -10.48 2.71
N ILE A 148 16.05 -9.89 3.27
CA ILE A 148 17.43 -10.31 2.98
C ILE A 148 17.67 -11.76 3.42
N ALA A 149 17.17 -12.14 4.61
CA ALA A 149 17.32 -13.52 5.09
C ALA A 149 16.60 -14.54 4.18
N ALA A 150 15.39 -14.23 3.72
CA ALA A 150 14.62 -15.08 2.82
C ALA A 150 15.31 -15.22 1.44
N PHE A 151 15.87 -14.14 0.92
CA PHE A 151 16.62 -14.16 -0.34
C PHE A 151 17.89 -15.02 -0.24
N ILE A 152 18.68 -14.85 0.83
CA ILE A 152 19.89 -15.67 1.07
C ILE A 152 19.51 -17.14 1.25
N ASP A 153 18.44 -17.44 1.98
CA ASP A 153 17.96 -18.83 2.16
C ASP A 153 17.56 -19.47 0.83
N ALA A 154 16.83 -18.76 -0.02
CA ALA A 154 16.45 -19.22 -1.36
C ALA A 154 17.71 -19.52 -2.21
N LEU A 155 18.68 -18.59 -2.25
CA LEU A 155 19.94 -18.79 -2.97
C LEU A 155 20.70 -20.02 -2.48
N SER A 156 20.80 -20.21 -1.16
CA SER A 156 21.53 -21.35 -0.56
C SER A 156 20.93 -22.70 -0.90
N LYS A 157 19.61 -22.73 -1.16
CA LYS A 157 18.84 -23.93 -1.53
C LYS A 157 18.69 -24.10 -3.04
N GLY A 158 19.18 -23.16 -3.86
CA GLY A 158 18.93 -23.14 -5.30
C GLY A 158 17.45 -23.03 -5.65
N ALA A 159 16.67 -22.40 -4.76
CA ALA A 159 15.23 -22.17 -4.92
C ALA A 159 14.95 -20.76 -5.46
N GLU A 160 13.76 -20.56 -6.03
CA GLU A 160 13.29 -19.26 -6.43
C GLU A 160 13.00 -18.39 -5.18
N PRO A 161 13.35 -17.09 -5.19
CA PRO A 161 13.03 -16.19 -4.09
C PRO A 161 11.52 -16.01 -3.93
N PRO A 162 11.02 -15.75 -2.70
CA PRO A 162 9.57 -15.61 -2.44
C PRO A 162 8.92 -14.43 -3.17
N THR A 163 9.71 -13.41 -3.53
CA THR A 163 9.28 -12.27 -4.36
C THR A 163 10.15 -12.24 -5.60
N THR A 164 9.53 -12.24 -6.77
CA THR A 164 10.18 -12.40 -8.08
C THR A 164 10.15 -11.12 -8.90
N GLY A 165 10.84 -11.11 -10.05
CA GLY A 165 10.72 -10.01 -11.01
C GLY A 165 9.32 -9.88 -11.61
N GLU A 166 8.57 -11.00 -11.70
CA GLU A 166 7.17 -10.98 -12.13
C GLU A 166 6.26 -10.23 -11.13
N ASP A 167 6.47 -10.42 -9.83
CA ASP A 167 5.73 -9.69 -8.81
C ASP A 167 5.95 -8.17 -8.92
N GLY A 168 7.20 -7.75 -9.17
CA GLY A 168 7.53 -6.35 -9.43
C GLY A 168 6.87 -5.80 -10.71
N LEU A 169 6.86 -6.61 -11.79
CA LEU A 169 6.19 -6.25 -13.03
C LEU A 169 4.69 -6.08 -12.84
N MET A 170 4.05 -6.99 -12.09
CA MET A 170 2.62 -6.92 -11.82
C MET A 170 2.26 -5.72 -10.94
N ALA A 171 3.06 -5.39 -9.93
CA ALA A 171 2.87 -4.20 -9.11
C ALA A 171 2.93 -2.91 -9.96
N LEU A 172 3.89 -2.84 -10.90
CA LEU A 172 4.00 -1.72 -11.85
C LEU A 172 2.80 -1.67 -12.81
N ALA A 173 2.35 -2.81 -13.34
CA ALA A 173 1.17 -2.87 -14.22
C ALA A 173 -0.11 -2.39 -13.50
N LEU A 174 -0.26 -2.70 -12.21
CA LEU A 174 -1.36 -2.19 -11.39
C LEU A 174 -1.27 -0.68 -11.19
N ALA A 175 -0.06 -0.13 -11.00
CA ALA A 175 0.16 1.31 -10.93
C ALA A 175 -0.24 2.01 -12.25
N ASP A 176 0.14 1.45 -13.39
CA ASP A 176 -0.22 1.98 -14.71
C ASP A 176 -1.73 1.89 -14.97
N ALA A 177 -2.37 0.79 -14.55
CA ALA A 177 -3.82 0.66 -14.60
C ALA A 177 -4.54 1.70 -13.73
N ALA A 178 -4.01 1.98 -12.54
CA ALA A 178 -4.55 3.01 -11.65
C ALA A 178 -4.39 4.42 -12.24
N MET A 179 -3.23 4.74 -12.83
CA MET A 179 -3.02 6.00 -13.55
C MET A 179 -4.01 6.17 -14.69
N LYS A 180 -4.21 5.13 -15.50
CA LYS A 180 -5.17 5.13 -16.61
C LYS A 180 -6.60 5.26 -16.09
N SER A 181 -6.96 4.55 -15.03
CA SER A 181 -8.29 4.63 -14.41
C SER A 181 -8.60 6.04 -13.90
N LEU A 182 -7.65 6.68 -13.22
CA LEU A 182 -7.78 8.06 -12.76
C LEU A 182 -7.96 9.04 -13.93
N ALA A 183 -7.15 8.90 -14.98
CA ALA A 183 -7.18 9.80 -16.13
C ALA A 183 -8.47 9.68 -16.96
N GLU A 184 -8.99 8.46 -17.07
CA GLU A 184 -10.18 8.16 -17.90
C GLU A 184 -11.49 8.11 -17.10
N GLY A 185 -11.43 8.13 -15.76
CA GLY A 185 -12.60 8.10 -14.88
C GLY A 185 -13.42 6.81 -14.99
N ARG A 186 -12.77 5.67 -15.25
CA ARG A 186 -13.43 4.37 -15.47
C ARG A 186 -12.68 3.19 -14.85
N VAL A 187 -13.33 2.05 -14.84
CA VAL A 187 -12.68 0.77 -14.58
C VAL A 187 -11.69 0.46 -15.71
N VAL A 188 -10.47 0.07 -15.37
CA VAL A 188 -9.44 -0.40 -16.31
C VAL A 188 -9.18 -1.88 -16.07
N ARG A 189 -9.23 -2.70 -17.13
CA ARG A 189 -8.84 -4.10 -17.05
C ARG A 189 -7.33 -4.22 -17.17
N LEU A 190 -6.73 -5.11 -16.39
CA LEU A 190 -5.27 -5.29 -16.40
C LEU A 190 -4.75 -5.76 -17.77
N SER A 191 -5.57 -6.50 -18.52
CA SER A 191 -5.27 -6.88 -19.92
C SER A 191 -5.16 -5.70 -20.90
N GLU A 192 -5.55 -4.49 -20.50
CA GLU A 192 -5.32 -3.26 -21.29
C GLU A 192 -3.91 -2.68 -21.09
N ILE A 193 -3.17 -3.17 -20.12
CA ILE A 193 -1.82 -2.73 -19.73
C ILE A 193 -0.78 -3.79 -20.13
N LEU A 194 -1.08 -5.06 -19.84
CA LEU A 194 -0.23 -6.20 -20.19
C LEU A 194 -0.47 -6.56 -21.66
N ILE A 195 0.45 -6.20 -22.53
CA ILE A 195 0.42 -6.50 -23.98
C ILE A 195 1.31 -7.70 -24.29
#